data_03df8d15fa8d15e40169761a365324b8
#
_entry.id   03df8d15fa8d15e40169761a365324b8
#
_cell.length_a   1.000
_cell.length_b   1.000
_cell.length_c   1.000
_cell.angle_alpha   90.00
_cell.angle_beta   90.00
_cell.angle_gamma   90.00
#
_symmetry.space_group_name_H-M   'P 1'
#
loop_
_entity.id
_entity.type
_entity.pdbx_description
1 polymer ?
#
loop_
_entity_poly.entity_id
_entity_poly.type
_entity_poly.pdbx_seq_one_letter_code
_entity_poly.pdbx_strand_id
1 'polypeptide(L)'
;APDPTEGLVHGPPAHQPPAGPFAGPPQYPFGAPPTGPVPAGPVPSERRPGRVIGVALGAAAVLTALGVPLGLLWAAVAPDTPVVKTAEGAVYAQPQPEQPIAADGWFSLLGIGFGVLAALALWVLLRRRRGPVGLLAGAAGGLGAALVAWQVGRRVGLSAYERLLASAPDGQAFTKPADLRAGGLHRLFDLLPLPYGNLLLPAFGVAVTYTLLAGWSRWPSLRPEPEPDLSWVYAGPPATGPQVSSGSADSPAPTAAPEPPAPGAAGSPRG
;
A
#
# COMPACT_ATOMS: atom_id res chain seq x y z
N ALA A 1 39.31 -12.50 60.58
CA ALA A 1 38.19 -12.66 59.66
C ALA A 1 38.02 -14.18 59.48
N PRO A 2 36.91 -14.79 59.90
CA PRO A 2 36.66 -16.19 59.63
C PRO A 2 35.87 -16.33 58.29
N ASP A 3 36.22 -17.40 57.62
CA ASP A 3 35.69 -17.91 56.37
C ASP A 3 34.27 -18.52 56.57
N PRO A 4 33.26 -18.21 55.70
CA PRO A 4 31.95 -18.80 55.81
C PRO A 4 31.74 -19.85 54.69
N THR A 5 32.36 -21.01 54.84
CA THR A 5 32.02 -22.20 54.02
C THR A 5 31.76 -23.39 54.95
N GLU A 6 30.59 -23.45 55.54
CA GLU A 6 30.02 -24.71 56.08
C GLU A 6 28.50 -24.59 56.15
N GLY A 7 27.80 -25.48 55.42
CA GLY A 7 26.34 -25.56 55.51
C GLY A 7 25.66 -26.25 54.32
N LEU A 8 26.30 -27.22 53.66
CA LEU A 8 25.59 -28.12 52.71
C LEU A 8 24.84 -29.21 53.49
N VAL A 9 23.57 -28.91 53.81
CA VAL A 9 22.66 -29.93 54.36
C VAL A 9 22.27 -30.87 53.22
N HIS A 10 22.77 -32.13 53.37
CA HIS A 10 22.35 -33.25 52.56
C HIS A 10 20.86 -33.55 52.85
N GLY A 11 19.97 -33.24 51.92
CA GLY A 11 18.59 -33.74 51.91
C GLY A 11 18.55 -35.24 51.56
N PRO A 12 17.56 -35.98 52.12
CA PRO A 12 17.46 -37.42 51.85
C PRO A 12 17.21 -37.73 50.35
N PRO A 13 17.65 -38.89 49.83
CA PRO A 13 17.48 -39.22 48.44
C PRO A 13 15.99 -39.37 48.09
N ALA A 14 15.57 -38.64 47.08
CA ALA A 14 14.23 -38.77 46.53
C ALA A 14 14.02 -40.21 45.98
N HIS A 15 13.01 -40.87 46.55
CA HIS A 15 12.53 -42.17 46.03
C HIS A 15 12.04 -41.97 44.58
N GLN A 16 12.82 -42.48 43.63
CA GLN A 16 12.35 -42.67 42.26
C GLN A 16 11.28 -43.78 42.27
N PRO A 17 10.06 -43.54 41.77
CA PRO A 17 9.10 -44.61 41.55
C PRO A 17 9.65 -45.57 40.48
N PRO A 18 9.34 -46.89 40.59
CA PRO A 18 9.81 -47.90 39.62
C PRO A 18 9.29 -47.55 38.22
N ALA A 19 10.21 -47.58 37.25
CA ALA A 19 9.85 -47.40 35.85
C ALA A 19 8.90 -48.51 35.41
N GLY A 20 7.62 -48.17 35.25
CA GLY A 20 6.68 -49.05 34.58
C GLY A 20 7.07 -49.24 33.11
N PRO A 21 6.65 -50.34 32.46
CA PRO A 21 6.97 -50.56 31.07
C PRO A 21 6.51 -49.35 30.23
N PHE A 22 7.47 -48.70 29.61
CA PHE A 22 7.19 -47.58 28.70
C PHE A 22 6.27 -48.08 27.60
N ALA A 23 4.99 -47.76 27.69
CA ALA A 23 4.11 -47.81 26.55
C ALA A 23 4.68 -46.81 25.53
N GLY A 24 5.25 -47.30 24.44
CA GLY A 24 5.74 -46.46 23.36
C GLY A 24 4.63 -45.51 22.88
N PRO A 25 5.02 -44.36 22.34
CA PRO A 25 4.03 -43.41 21.82
C PRO A 25 3.13 -44.14 20.82
N PRO A 26 1.81 -43.84 20.79
CA PRO A 26 0.89 -44.48 19.89
C PRO A 26 1.42 -44.34 18.46
N GLN A 27 1.77 -45.46 17.85
CA GLN A 27 2.10 -45.49 16.43
C GLN A 27 0.78 -45.30 15.67
N TYR A 28 0.57 -44.04 15.21
CA TYR A 28 -0.44 -43.80 14.21
C TYR A 28 -0.05 -44.57 12.96
N PRO A 29 -0.90 -45.44 12.40
CA PRO A 29 -0.60 -46.08 11.15
C PRO A 29 -0.43 -44.99 10.10
N PHE A 30 0.78 -44.72 9.69
CA PHE A 30 1.07 -43.93 8.49
C PHE A 30 0.42 -44.71 7.33
N GLY A 31 -0.83 -44.34 7.03
CA GLY A 31 -1.45 -44.77 5.80
C GLY A 31 -0.54 -44.34 4.66
N ALA A 32 -0.23 -45.24 3.75
CA ALA A 32 0.53 -44.93 2.55
C ALA A 32 -0.06 -43.66 1.92
N PRO A 33 0.76 -42.71 1.44
CA PRO A 33 0.28 -41.53 0.81
C PRO A 33 -0.69 -41.90 -0.33
N PRO A 34 -1.84 -41.23 -0.47
CA PRO A 34 -2.79 -41.54 -1.53
C PRO A 34 -2.10 -41.41 -2.87
N THR A 35 -1.89 -42.51 -3.58
CA THR A 35 -1.30 -42.59 -4.92
C THR A 35 -2.30 -42.20 -6.02
N GLY A 36 -3.42 -41.55 -5.65
CA GLY A 36 -4.35 -40.96 -6.62
C GLY A 36 -3.85 -39.62 -7.15
N PRO A 37 -4.19 -39.25 -8.40
CA PRO A 37 -3.93 -37.92 -8.89
C PRO A 37 -4.60 -36.91 -7.96
N VAL A 38 -3.78 -36.12 -7.25
CA VAL A 38 -4.25 -35.00 -6.45
C VAL A 38 -5.00 -34.08 -7.41
N PRO A 39 -6.31 -33.84 -7.21
CA PRO A 39 -7.02 -32.89 -8.06
C PRO A 39 -6.23 -31.59 -8.00
N ALA A 40 -5.72 -31.14 -9.15
CA ALA A 40 -5.01 -29.87 -9.25
C ALA A 40 -5.97 -28.81 -8.74
N GLY A 41 -5.70 -28.32 -7.50
CA GLY A 41 -6.46 -27.19 -6.96
C GLY A 41 -6.45 -26.05 -7.96
N PRO A 42 -7.44 -25.13 -7.93
CA PRO A 42 -7.53 -24.03 -8.86
C PRO A 42 -6.14 -23.37 -8.95
N VAL A 43 -5.49 -23.49 -10.11
CA VAL A 43 -4.17 -22.85 -10.35
C VAL A 43 -4.40 -21.37 -10.03
N PRO A 44 -3.63 -20.78 -9.11
CA PRO A 44 -3.77 -19.37 -8.79
C PRO A 44 -3.66 -18.61 -10.10
N SER A 45 -4.75 -17.96 -10.53
CA SER A 45 -4.79 -17.25 -11.81
C SER A 45 -3.58 -16.35 -11.86
N GLU A 46 -2.64 -16.63 -12.78
CA GLU A 46 -1.42 -15.85 -12.99
C GLU A 46 -1.83 -14.39 -13.14
N ARG A 47 -1.55 -13.63 -12.09
CA ARG A 47 -1.83 -12.20 -12.10
C ARG A 47 -0.97 -11.61 -13.19
N ARG A 48 -1.56 -11.21 -14.30
CA ARG A 48 -0.86 -10.57 -15.41
C ARG A 48 -0.03 -9.40 -14.84
N PRO A 49 1.31 -9.52 -14.79
CA PRO A 49 2.19 -8.53 -14.13
C PRO A 49 2.00 -7.13 -14.73
N GLY A 50 1.69 -7.06 -16.02
CA GLY A 50 1.42 -5.80 -16.74
C GLY A 50 0.26 -4.99 -16.15
N ARG A 51 -0.80 -5.63 -15.63
CA ARG A 51 -1.92 -4.92 -15.01
C ARG A 51 -1.56 -4.31 -13.65
N VAL A 52 -0.65 -4.93 -12.92
CA VAL A 52 -0.17 -4.39 -11.62
C VAL A 52 0.71 -3.18 -11.86
N ILE A 53 1.64 -3.29 -12.81
CA ILE A 53 2.52 -2.20 -13.22
C ILE A 53 1.70 -1.02 -13.77
N GLY A 54 0.71 -1.28 -14.64
CA GLY A 54 -0.15 -0.23 -15.19
C GLY A 54 -0.90 0.56 -14.12
N VAL A 55 -1.44 -0.11 -13.10
CA VAL A 55 -2.12 0.58 -11.97
C VAL A 55 -1.13 1.37 -11.12
N ALA A 56 0.07 0.83 -10.88
CA ALA A 56 1.11 1.52 -10.12
C ALA A 56 1.57 2.80 -10.84
N LEU A 57 1.84 2.71 -12.14
CA LEU A 57 2.20 3.85 -12.98
C LEU A 57 1.06 4.88 -13.06
N GLY A 58 -0.18 4.44 -13.22
CA GLY A 58 -1.35 5.32 -13.22
C GLY A 58 -1.49 6.07 -11.89
N ALA A 59 -1.32 5.39 -10.77
CA ALA A 59 -1.35 6.01 -9.45
C ALA A 59 -0.22 7.04 -9.29
N ALA A 60 1.01 6.70 -9.69
CA ALA A 60 2.14 7.63 -9.64
C ALA A 60 1.90 8.85 -10.54
N ALA A 61 1.35 8.67 -11.75
CA ALA A 61 1.03 9.76 -12.66
C ALA A 61 -0.04 10.70 -12.10
N VAL A 62 -1.10 10.15 -11.50
CA VAL A 62 -2.14 10.97 -10.83
C VAL A 62 -1.55 11.77 -9.69
N LEU A 63 -0.74 11.15 -8.82
CA LEU A 63 -0.09 11.87 -7.72
C LEU A 63 0.82 12.98 -8.26
N THR A 64 1.60 12.71 -9.32
CA THR A 64 2.44 13.71 -9.98
C THR A 64 1.62 14.88 -10.50
N ALA A 65 0.48 14.62 -11.15
CA ALA A 65 -0.42 15.67 -11.64
C ALA A 65 -1.01 16.52 -10.52
N LEU A 66 -1.28 15.93 -9.35
CA LEU A 66 -1.71 16.67 -8.14
C LEU A 66 -0.63 17.62 -7.61
N GLY A 67 0.60 17.52 -8.08
CA GLY A 67 1.64 18.52 -7.85
C GLY A 67 1.26 19.92 -8.38
N VAL A 68 0.42 20.02 -9.42
CA VAL A 68 -0.03 21.33 -9.95
C VAL A 68 -0.81 22.12 -8.91
N PRO A 69 -1.95 21.64 -8.38
CA PRO A 69 -2.67 22.36 -7.34
C PRO A 69 -1.85 22.55 -6.06
N LEU A 70 -0.98 21.61 -5.72
CA LEU A 70 -0.07 21.74 -4.59
C LEU A 70 0.89 22.93 -4.78
N GLY A 71 1.45 23.09 -5.97
CA GLY A 71 2.36 24.19 -6.30
C GLY A 71 1.66 25.55 -6.31
N LEU A 72 0.42 25.60 -6.83
CA LEU A 72 -0.42 26.81 -6.77
C LEU A 72 -0.78 27.18 -5.33
N LEU A 73 -1.11 26.20 -4.50
CA LEU A 73 -1.37 26.42 -3.08
C LEU A 73 -0.12 26.94 -2.37
N TRP A 74 1.05 26.35 -2.64
CA TRP A 74 2.31 26.85 -2.08
C TRP A 74 2.58 28.28 -2.51
N ALA A 75 2.44 28.63 -3.79
CA ALA A 75 2.62 29.99 -4.27
C ALA A 75 1.64 30.99 -3.64
N ALA A 76 0.44 30.54 -3.25
CA ALA A 76 -0.56 31.40 -2.60
C ALA A 76 -0.27 31.68 -1.12
N VAL A 77 0.41 30.74 -0.41
CA VAL A 77 0.68 30.85 1.03
C VAL A 77 2.11 31.26 1.36
N ALA A 78 3.04 31.03 0.44
CA ALA A 78 4.43 31.40 0.62
C ALA A 78 4.59 32.93 0.53
N PRO A 79 5.28 33.58 1.48
CA PRO A 79 5.48 35.00 1.44
C PRO A 79 6.48 35.42 0.35
N ASP A 80 6.13 36.44 -0.41
CA ASP A 80 7.04 37.08 -1.35
C ASP A 80 8.16 37.84 -0.63
N THR A 81 9.33 37.85 -1.23
CA THR A 81 10.51 38.52 -0.64
C THR A 81 10.64 39.95 -1.16
N PRO A 82 10.67 40.99 -0.29
CA PRO A 82 10.88 42.35 -0.71
C PRO A 82 12.32 42.55 -1.18
N VAL A 83 12.45 43.19 -2.36
CA VAL A 83 13.71 43.50 -3.00
C VAL A 83 13.74 44.94 -3.48
N VAL A 84 14.93 45.50 -3.66
CA VAL A 84 15.13 46.83 -4.19
C VAL A 84 15.99 46.74 -5.46
N LYS A 85 15.58 47.47 -6.50
CA LYS A 85 16.31 47.55 -7.75
C LYS A 85 17.63 48.24 -7.55
N THR A 86 18.67 47.67 -8.15
CA THR A 86 20.03 48.29 -8.27
C THR A 86 20.49 48.23 -9.71
N ALA A 87 21.52 48.95 -10.05
CA ALA A 87 22.10 48.96 -11.40
C ALA A 87 22.54 47.53 -11.86
N GLU A 88 22.95 46.68 -10.92
CA GLU A 88 23.40 45.31 -11.18
C GLU A 88 22.31 44.25 -11.07
N GLY A 89 21.06 44.63 -10.71
CA GLY A 89 19.96 43.69 -10.54
C GLY A 89 19.01 44.06 -9.40
N ALA A 90 18.64 43.11 -8.56
CA ALA A 90 17.84 43.33 -7.36
C ALA A 90 18.53 42.74 -6.12
N VAL A 91 18.58 43.52 -5.07
CA VAL A 91 19.10 43.10 -3.75
C VAL A 91 17.96 42.99 -2.75
N TYR A 92 18.13 42.17 -1.72
CA TYR A 92 17.14 42.08 -0.64
C TYR A 92 16.98 43.43 0.08
N ALA A 93 15.74 43.82 0.34
CA ALA A 93 15.48 45.06 1.06
C ALA A 93 15.95 45.01 2.52
N GLN A 94 16.16 43.81 3.06
CA GLN A 94 16.67 43.55 4.40
C GLN A 94 17.90 42.61 4.32
N PRO A 95 18.91 42.79 5.19
CA PRO A 95 20.12 41.97 5.15
C PRO A 95 19.88 40.47 5.37
N GLN A 96 18.86 40.12 6.17
CA GLN A 96 18.48 38.73 6.47
C GLN A 96 16.93 38.60 6.35
N PRO A 97 16.42 38.40 5.13
CA PRO A 97 14.97 38.25 4.96
C PRO A 97 14.50 36.89 5.49
N GLU A 98 13.44 36.87 6.29
CA GLU A 98 12.82 35.65 6.82
C GLU A 98 11.91 34.95 5.80
N GLN A 99 11.43 35.69 4.80
CA GLN A 99 10.47 35.21 3.80
C GLN A 99 10.94 33.97 3.04
N PRO A 100 12.20 33.86 2.58
CA PRO A 100 12.67 32.63 1.92
C PRO A 100 12.66 31.41 2.83
N ILE A 101 12.95 31.60 4.14
CA ILE A 101 12.91 30.50 5.13
C ILE A 101 11.46 30.09 5.36
N ALA A 102 10.54 31.05 5.48
CA ALA A 102 9.12 30.80 5.62
C ALA A 102 8.57 30.08 4.37
N ALA A 103 8.99 30.45 3.16
CA ALA A 103 8.60 29.78 1.92
C ALA A 103 9.02 28.31 1.89
N ASP A 104 10.24 27.99 2.33
CA ASP A 104 10.74 26.63 2.50
C ASP A 104 9.95 25.86 3.56
N GLY A 105 9.61 26.52 4.67
CA GLY A 105 8.78 25.96 5.74
C GLY A 105 7.37 25.57 5.25
N TRP A 106 6.72 26.47 4.51
CA TRP A 106 5.41 26.18 3.92
C TRP A 106 5.47 25.04 2.91
N PHE A 107 6.49 25.00 2.05
CA PHE A 107 6.65 23.88 1.11
C PHE A 107 6.82 22.54 1.84
N SER A 108 7.60 22.55 2.93
CA SER A 108 7.83 21.37 3.75
C SER A 108 6.55 20.83 4.40
N LEU A 109 5.77 21.73 5.02
CA LEU A 109 4.50 21.36 5.67
C LEU A 109 3.48 20.82 4.66
N LEU A 110 3.31 21.54 3.54
CA LEU A 110 2.40 21.13 2.48
C LEU A 110 2.86 19.82 1.84
N GLY A 111 4.18 19.64 1.65
CA GLY A 111 4.77 18.44 1.09
C GLY A 111 4.57 17.20 1.97
N ILE A 112 4.83 17.31 3.27
CA ILE A 112 4.58 16.22 4.22
C ILE A 112 3.08 15.92 4.29
N GLY A 113 2.23 16.94 4.43
CA GLY A 113 0.78 16.78 4.46
C GLY A 113 0.25 16.07 3.22
N PHE A 114 0.72 16.48 2.03
CA PHE A 114 0.41 15.82 0.77
C PHE A 114 0.85 14.36 0.78
N GLY A 115 2.07 14.07 1.25
CA GLY A 115 2.60 12.70 1.34
C GLY A 115 1.75 11.80 2.23
N VAL A 116 1.33 12.30 3.39
CA VAL A 116 0.42 11.59 4.30
C VAL A 116 -0.91 11.29 3.63
N LEU A 117 -1.55 12.29 3.02
CA LEU A 117 -2.83 12.12 2.34
C LEU A 117 -2.73 11.17 1.14
N ALA A 118 -1.65 11.27 0.36
CA ALA A 118 -1.39 10.37 -0.76
C ALA A 118 -1.24 8.91 -0.29
N ALA A 119 -0.50 8.67 0.81
CA ALA A 119 -0.36 7.33 1.37
C ALA A 119 -1.70 6.76 1.86
N LEU A 120 -2.50 7.55 2.56
CA LEU A 120 -3.84 7.15 3.01
C LEU A 120 -4.74 6.83 1.83
N ALA A 121 -4.76 7.69 0.80
CA ALA A 121 -5.53 7.47 -0.42
C ALA A 121 -5.11 6.18 -1.12
N LEU A 122 -3.81 5.96 -1.32
CA LEU A 122 -3.29 4.72 -1.91
C LEU A 122 -3.67 3.49 -1.06
N TRP A 123 -3.57 3.60 0.25
CA TRP A 123 -3.91 2.51 1.18
C TRP A 123 -5.37 2.10 1.08
N VAL A 124 -6.29 3.07 0.93
CA VAL A 124 -7.72 2.82 0.79
C VAL A 124 -8.08 2.35 -0.63
N LEU A 125 -7.60 3.05 -1.65
CA LEU A 125 -7.96 2.79 -3.04
C LEU A 125 -7.35 1.48 -3.57
N LEU A 126 -6.10 1.17 -3.16
CA LEU A 126 -5.39 -0.02 -3.60
C LEU A 126 -5.51 -1.20 -2.61
N ARG A 127 -6.62 -1.31 -1.86
CA ARG A 127 -6.84 -2.34 -0.84
C ARG A 127 -6.48 -3.77 -1.30
N ARG A 128 -6.79 -4.10 -2.54
CA ARG A 128 -6.52 -5.43 -3.14
C ARG A 128 -5.10 -5.60 -3.66
N ARG A 129 -4.30 -4.53 -3.67
CA ARG A 129 -2.95 -4.48 -4.27
C ARG A 129 -1.92 -3.85 -3.33
N ARG A 130 -2.16 -3.91 -2.02
CA ARG A 130 -1.22 -3.46 -1.00
C ARG A 130 0.08 -4.26 -1.12
N GLY A 131 1.21 -3.59 -0.91
CA GLY A 131 2.52 -4.22 -1.00
C GLY A 131 3.62 -3.24 -1.46
N PRO A 132 4.85 -3.71 -1.68
CA PRO A 132 6.00 -2.86 -2.01
C PRO A 132 5.80 -2.06 -3.30
N VAL A 133 5.07 -2.60 -4.29
CA VAL A 133 4.76 -1.89 -5.53
C VAL A 133 3.92 -0.63 -5.26
N GLY A 134 2.96 -0.69 -4.33
CA GLY A 134 2.17 0.46 -3.92
C GLY A 134 3.01 1.54 -3.22
N LEU A 135 3.94 1.14 -2.35
CA LEU A 135 4.88 2.03 -1.70
C LEU A 135 5.77 2.75 -2.73
N LEU A 136 6.39 2.00 -3.64
CA LEU A 136 7.26 2.56 -4.68
C LEU A 136 6.50 3.52 -5.61
N ALA A 137 5.28 3.14 -6.03
CA ALA A 137 4.44 4.01 -6.85
C ALA A 137 4.07 5.31 -6.12
N GLY A 138 3.75 5.21 -4.82
CA GLY A 138 3.45 6.36 -3.98
C GLY A 138 4.66 7.27 -3.77
N ALA A 139 5.82 6.71 -3.47
CA ALA A 139 7.06 7.48 -3.29
C ALA A 139 7.48 8.17 -4.60
N ALA A 140 7.45 7.45 -5.73
CA ALA A 140 7.74 8.02 -7.05
C ALA A 140 6.74 9.13 -7.43
N GLY A 141 5.44 8.90 -7.20
CA GLY A 141 4.40 9.90 -7.42
C GLY A 141 4.52 11.11 -6.51
N GLY A 142 4.86 10.92 -5.23
CA GLY A 142 5.12 11.99 -4.27
C GLY A 142 6.32 12.86 -4.67
N LEU A 143 7.40 12.21 -5.14
CA LEU A 143 8.56 12.92 -5.68
C LEU A 143 8.21 13.69 -6.95
N GLY A 144 7.48 13.07 -7.89
CA GLY A 144 6.97 13.73 -9.08
C GLY A 144 6.09 14.93 -8.75
N ALA A 145 5.19 14.79 -7.75
CA ALA A 145 4.35 15.88 -7.27
C ALA A 145 5.18 17.05 -6.71
N ALA A 146 6.24 16.76 -5.93
CA ALA A 146 7.13 17.79 -5.41
C ALA A 146 7.82 18.58 -6.53
N LEU A 147 8.35 17.88 -7.53
CA LEU A 147 8.99 18.49 -8.68
C LEU A 147 8.02 19.40 -9.47
N VAL A 148 6.81 18.89 -9.73
CA VAL A 148 5.76 19.67 -10.42
C VAL A 148 5.34 20.87 -9.57
N ALA A 149 5.11 20.67 -8.27
CA ALA A 149 4.71 21.73 -7.36
C ALA A 149 5.75 22.85 -7.32
N TRP A 150 7.02 22.52 -7.18
CA TRP A 150 8.11 23.50 -7.23
C TRP A 150 8.16 24.23 -8.57
N GLN A 151 8.11 23.49 -9.70
CA GLN A 151 8.18 24.10 -11.04
C GLN A 151 6.99 25.00 -11.35
N VAL A 152 5.80 24.63 -10.91
CA VAL A 152 4.58 25.44 -11.08
C VAL A 152 4.63 26.67 -10.15
N GLY A 153 4.85 26.42 -8.86
CA GLY A 153 4.79 27.47 -7.84
C GLY A 153 5.78 28.60 -8.08
N ARG A 154 7.06 28.27 -8.38
CA ARG A 154 8.10 29.29 -8.64
C ARG A 154 7.86 30.13 -9.88
N ARG A 155 6.97 29.69 -10.81
CA ARG A 155 6.61 30.46 -12.01
C ARG A 155 5.49 31.47 -11.77
N VAL A 156 4.75 31.29 -10.69
CA VAL A 156 3.68 32.23 -10.32
C VAL A 156 4.32 33.56 -9.96
N GLY A 157 3.92 34.63 -10.64
CA GLY A 157 4.45 35.98 -10.43
C GLY A 157 5.84 36.25 -11.06
N LEU A 158 6.56 35.24 -11.56
CA LEU A 158 7.93 35.40 -12.09
C LEU A 158 7.98 36.39 -13.27
N SER A 159 7.02 36.31 -14.20
CA SER A 159 6.97 37.22 -15.35
C SER A 159 6.72 38.69 -14.96
N ALA A 160 5.99 38.95 -13.89
CA ALA A 160 5.79 40.28 -13.35
C ALA A 160 7.09 40.80 -12.70
N TYR A 161 7.76 39.93 -11.93
CA TYR A 161 9.06 40.22 -11.33
C TYR A 161 10.11 40.55 -12.41
N GLU A 162 10.24 39.76 -13.46
CA GLU A 162 11.19 39.95 -14.56
C GLU A 162 10.93 41.29 -15.30
N ARG A 163 9.68 41.63 -15.53
CA ARG A 163 9.30 42.93 -16.14
C ARG A 163 9.73 44.10 -15.26
N LEU A 164 9.45 44.05 -13.96
CA LEU A 164 9.87 45.08 -13.01
C LEU A 164 11.41 45.17 -12.93
N LEU A 165 12.07 44.02 -12.92
CA LEU A 165 13.54 43.98 -12.91
C LEU A 165 14.15 44.66 -14.16
N ALA A 166 13.48 44.56 -15.32
CA ALA A 166 13.95 45.14 -16.57
C ALA A 166 13.64 46.67 -16.69
N SER A 167 12.47 47.11 -16.18
CA SER A 167 11.95 48.44 -16.46
C SER A 167 11.91 49.40 -15.26
N ALA A 168 12.04 48.90 -14.03
CA ALA A 168 12.00 49.74 -12.84
C ALA A 168 13.25 50.61 -12.72
N PRO A 169 13.16 51.89 -12.26
CA PRO A 169 14.28 52.71 -11.93
C PRO A 169 15.04 52.19 -10.69
N ASP A 170 16.32 52.57 -10.61
CA ASP A 170 17.13 52.18 -9.44
C ASP A 170 16.54 52.79 -8.15
N GLY A 171 16.58 51.99 -7.07
CA GLY A 171 15.98 52.35 -5.79
C GLY A 171 14.51 51.97 -5.64
N GLN A 172 13.81 51.53 -6.70
CA GLN A 172 12.41 51.08 -6.59
C GLN A 172 12.32 49.75 -5.85
N ALA A 173 11.43 49.71 -4.86
CA ALA A 173 11.08 48.48 -4.13
C ALA A 173 10.00 47.67 -4.86
N PHE A 174 10.16 46.36 -4.93
CA PHE A 174 9.16 45.41 -5.44
C PHE A 174 9.34 44.05 -4.79
N THR A 175 8.54 43.04 -5.14
CA THR A 175 8.59 41.72 -4.52
C THR A 175 9.11 40.68 -5.50
N LYS A 176 9.94 39.78 -4.99
CA LYS A 176 10.40 38.57 -5.68
C LYS A 176 9.52 37.41 -5.26
N PRO A 177 8.96 36.60 -6.20
CA PRO A 177 8.20 35.42 -5.89
C PRO A 177 9.00 34.41 -5.07
N ALA A 178 8.28 33.56 -4.30
CA ALA A 178 8.87 32.50 -3.52
C ALA A 178 9.63 31.51 -4.41
N ASP A 179 10.81 31.10 -3.95
CA ASP A 179 11.60 30.01 -4.54
C ASP A 179 12.22 29.20 -3.41
N LEU A 180 12.49 27.91 -3.66
CA LEU A 180 13.10 27.02 -2.67
C LEU A 180 14.59 27.29 -2.53
N ARG A 181 15.07 27.42 -1.30
CA ARG A 181 16.47 27.51 -0.93
C ARG A 181 17.02 26.20 -0.38
N ALA A 182 16.22 25.52 0.46
CA ALA A 182 16.57 24.24 1.08
C ALA A 182 16.21 23.02 0.22
N GLY A 183 15.96 23.20 -1.07
CA GLY A 183 15.65 22.12 -2.01
C GLY A 183 15.93 22.52 -3.46
N GLY A 184 16.12 21.54 -4.30
CA GLY A 184 16.40 21.77 -5.71
C GLY A 184 16.83 20.50 -6.44
N LEU A 185 17.43 20.71 -7.61
CA LEU A 185 18.03 19.64 -8.41
C LEU A 185 19.55 19.80 -8.40
N HIS A 186 20.25 18.79 -7.90
CA HIS A 186 21.70 18.69 -8.01
C HIS A 186 22.04 17.77 -9.19
N ARG A 187 23.02 18.17 -10.01
CA ARG A 187 23.49 17.32 -11.11
C ARG A 187 24.60 16.41 -10.61
N LEU A 188 24.30 15.11 -10.56
CA LEU A 188 25.33 14.10 -10.29
C LEU A 188 26.05 13.78 -11.60
N PHE A 189 27.36 13.98 -11.63
CA PHE A 189 28.21 13.80 -12.83
C PHE A 189 27.70 14.57 -14.07
N ASP A 190 27.07 15.74 -13.89
CA ASP A 190 26.45 16.57 -14.93
C ASP A 190 25.37 15.84 -15.77
N LEU A 191 25.05 14.58 -15.48
CA LEU A 191 24.17 13.73 -16.27
C LEU A 191 22.81 13.52 -15.62
N LEU A 192 22.75 13.28 -14.31
CA LEU A 192 21.51 12.94 -13.60
C LEU A 192 21.06 14.07 -12.67
N PRO A 193 19.88 14.70 -12.93
CA PRO A 193 19.29 15.65 -12.00
C PRO A 193 18.71 14.89 -10.80
N LEU A 194 19.37 14.94 -9.65
CA LEU A 194 18.89 14.37 -8.40
C LEU A 194 18.17 15.44 -7.57
N PRO A 195 16.93 15.22 -7.17
CA PRO A 195 16.24 16.09 -6.24
C PRO A 195 16.85 15.95 -4.84
N TYR A 196 16.96 17.06 -4.14
CA TYR A 196 17.45 17.09 -2.76
C TYR A 196 16.63 18.01 -1.86
N GLY A 197 16.84 17.89 -0.56
CA GLY A 197 16.23 18.75 0.44
C GLY A 197 14.72 18.61 0.48
N ASN A 198 14.01 19.73 0.51
CA ASN A 198 12.56 19.78 0.69
C ASN A 198 11.77 19.06 -0.41
N LEU A 199 12.36 18.85 -1.60
CA LEU A 199 11.72 18.08 -2.67
C LEU A 199 11.51 16.60 -2.34
N LEU A 200 12.25 16.06 -1.37
CA LEU A 200 12.10 14.67 -0.94
C LEU A 200 10.96 14.48 0.08
N LEU A 201 10.49 15.56 0.71
CA LEU A 201 9.54 15.48 1.82
C LEU A 201 8.19 14.82 1.46
N PRO A 202 7.57 15.10 0.29
CA PRO A 202 6.34 14.39 -0.09
C PRO A 202 6.55 12.88 -0.24
N ALA A 203 7.66 12.45 -0.87
CA ALA A 203 7.98 11.03 -0.99
C ALA A 203 8.29 10.39 0.37
N PHE A 204 8.99 11.09 1.25
CA PHE A 204 9.26 10.68 2.62
C PHE A 204 7.96 10.53 3.43
N GLY A 205 7.05 11.52 3.35
CA GLY A 205 5.73 11.46 3.98
C GLY A 205 4.92 10.24 3.52
N VAL A 206 4.94 9.95 2.22
CA VAL A 206 4.32 8.72 1.68
C VAL A 206 4.98 7.49 2.28
N ALA A 207 6.30 7.40 2.24
CA ALA A 207 7.03 6.21 2.67
C ALA A 207 6.78 5.89 4.15
N VAL A 208 6.91 6.90 5.01
CA VAL A 208 6.68 6.74 6.46
C VAL A 208 5.24 6.33 6.74
N THR A 209 4.27 7.08 6.20
CA THR A 209 2.85 6.81 6.47
C THR A 209 2.43 5.44 5.94
N TYR A 210 2.85 5.08 4.73
CA TYR A 210 2.53 3.78 4.15
C TYR A 210 3.15 2.63 4.96
N THR A 211 4.39 2.79 5.43
CA THR A 211 5.08 1.79 6.25
C THR A 211 4.41 1.63 7.62
N LEU A 212 3.99 2.73 8.24
CA LEU A 212 3.22 2.68 9.49
C LEU A 212 1.89 1.95 9.31
N LEU A 213 1.15 2.25 8.24
CA LEU A 213 -0.10 1.56 7.92
C LEU A 213 0.13 0.06 7.65
N ALA A 214 1.25 -0.29 7.01
CA ALA A 214 1.62 -1.68 6.77
C ALA A 214 1.96 -2.40 8.08
N GLY A 215 2.72 -1.75 8.98
CA GLY A 215 3.07 -2.30 10.29
C GLY A 215 1.86 -2.49 11.21
N TRP A 216 0.83 -1.65 11.10
CA TRP A 216 -0.41 -1.79 11.86
C TRP A 216 -1.44 -2.73 11.20
N SER A 217 -1.14 -3.24 10.00
CA SER A 217 -2.04 -4.19 9.35
C SER A 217 -2.03 -5.53 10.08
N ARG A 218 -3.20 -5.99 10.51
CA ARG A 218 -3.36 -7.32 11.12
C ARG A 218 -3.22 -8.49 10.14
N TRP A 219 -3.07 -8.20 8.85
CA TRP A 219 -2.95 -9.21 7.81
C TRP A 219 -1.49 -9.36 7.39
N PRO A 220 -0.85 -10.54 7.57
CA PRO A 220 0.56 -10.74 7.20
C PRO A 220 0.84 -10.48 5.72
N SER A 221 -0.15 -10.75 4.86
CA SER A 221 -0.07 -10.52 3.41
C SER A 221 -0.44 -9.09 2.99
N LEU A 222 -0.77 -8.18 3.94
CA LEU A 222 -1.32 -6.84 3.71
C LEU A 222 -2.64 -6.84 2.91
N ARG A 223 -3.27 -8.01 2.76
CA ARG A 223 -4.52 -8.22 2.02
C ARG A 223 -5.49 -8.98 2.90
N PRO A 224 -6.80 -8.74 2.77
CA PRO A 224 -7.78 -9.63 3.37
C PRO A 224 -7.55 -11.04 2.82
N GLU A 225 -7.30 -11.97 3.69
CA GLU A 225 -7.19 -13.38 3.33
C GLU A 225 -8.60 -13.89 3.03
N PRO A 226 -8.81 -14.60 1.92
CA PRO A 226 -10.10 -15.28 1.71
C PRO A 226 -10.32 -16.20 2.91
N GLU A 227 -11.56 -16.24 3.41
CA GLU A 227 -11.90 -17.22 4.43
C GLU A 227 -11.51 -18.61 3.93
N PRO A 228 -10.82 -19.42 4.74
CA PRO A 228 -10.47 -20.78 4.33
C PRO A 228 -11.77 -21.49 3.99
N ASP A 229 -11.81 -22.04 2.79
CA ASP A 229 -12.95 -22.84 2.35
C ASP A 229 -12.97 -24.14 3.16
N LEU A 230 -13.75 -24.15 4.23
CA LEU A 230 -13.93 -25.30 5.10
C LEU A 230 -14.90 -26.33 4.51
N SER A 231 -15.30 -26.20 3.26
CA SER A 231 -16.22 -27.13 2.59
C SER A 231 -15.71 -28.57 2.63
N TRP A 232 -14.39 -28.79 2.63
CA TRP A 232 -13.77 -30.08 2.79
C TRP A 232 -13.96 -30.68 4.20
N VAL A 233 -14.16 -29.87 5.23
CA VAL A 233 -14.42 -30.34 6.60
C VAL A 233 -15.81 -30.95 6.69
N TYR A 234 -16.76 -30.40 5.91
CA TYR A 234 -18.14 -30.91 5.85
C TYR A 234 -18.33 -31.94 4.73
N ALA A 235 -17.44 -32.07 3.78
CA ALA A 235 -17.33 -33.21 2.90
C ALA A 235 -16.84 -34.38 3.75
N GLY A 236 -17.74 -35.11 4.38
CA GLY A 236 -17.41 -36.35 5.08
C GLY A 236 -16.51 -37.24 4.23
N PRO A 237 -15.74 -38.16 4.84
CA PRO A 237 -14.90 -39.07 4.08
C PRO A 237 -15.75 -39.71 2.96
N PRO A 238 -15.21 -39.83 1.73
CA PRO A 238 -15.95 -40.48 0.67
C PRO A 238 -16.38 -41.82 1.17
N ALA A 239 -17.70 -42.06 1.12
CA ALA A 239 -18.27 -43.32 1.56
C ALA A 239 -17.62 -44.42 0.72
N THR A 240 -16.62 -45.06 1.30
CA THR A 240 -16.02 -46.29 0.77
C THR A 240 -17.01 -47.41 1.05
N GLY A 241 -18.18 -47.33 0.41
CA GLY A 241 -19.05 -48.49 0.28
C GLY A 241 -18.42 -49.44 -0.75
N PRO A 242 -18.44 -50.76 -0.52
CA PRO A 242 -17.99 -51.71 -1.52
C PRO A 242 -18.86 -51.49 -2.77
N GLN A 243 -18.24 -51.10 -3.87
CA GLN A 243 -18.88 -51.10 -5.19
C GLN A 243 -19.18 -52.58 -5.49
N VAL A 244 -20.40 -52.96 -5.24
CA VAL A 244 -20.98 -54.21 -5.76
C VAL A 244 -21.05 -53.99 -7.26
N SER A 245 -20.12 -54.63 -7.97
CA SER A 245 -20.13 -54.75 -9.41
C SER A 245 -21.42 -55.46 -9.79
N SER A 246 -22.45 -54.68 -10.17
CA SER A 246 -23.67 -55.21 -10.76
C SER A 246 -23.34 -55.73 -12.16
N GLY A 247 -23.08 -57.03 -12.21
CA GLY A 247 -23.05 -57.70 -13.49
C GLY A 247 -24.36 -57.51 -14.24
N SER A 248 -24.22 -57.26 -15.52
CA SER A 248 -25.31 -57.21 -16.49
C SER A 248 -26.17 -58.44 -16.37
N ALA A 249 -27.40 -58.30 -15.84
CA ALA A 249 -28.47 -59.28 -15.97
C ALA A 249 -29.57 -58.60 -16.79
N ASP A 250 -29.78 -59.18 -17.95
CA ASP A 250 -30.93 -58.97 -18.81
C ASP A 250 -32.22 -58.93 -17.99
N SER A 251 -32.91 -57.80 -18.00
CA SER A 251 -34.26 -57.69 -17.46
C SER A 251 -35.21 -57.15 -18.52
N PRO A 252 -36.32 -57.87 -18.78
CA PRO A 252 -37.29 -57.44 -19.80
C PRO A 252 -38.03 -56.17 -19.36
N ALA A 253 -38.43 -55.36 -20.34
CA ALA A 253 -39.13 -54.09 -20.19
C ALA A 253 -40.44 -54.22 -19.41
N PRO A 254 -40.76 -53.37 -18.44
CA PRO A 254 -42.06 -53.32 -17.82
C PRO A 254 -43.09 -52.67 -18.76
N THR A 255 -44.22 -53.40 -18.95
CA THR A 255 -45.43 -52.99 -19.63
C THR A 255 -46.00 -51.67 -19.09
N ALA A 256 -46.36 -50.78 -19.99
CA ALA A 256 -46.96 -49.49 -19.71
C ALA A 256 -48.22 -49.56 -18.87
N ALA A 257 -48.32 -48.83 -17.78
CA ALA A 257 -49.55 -48.63 -17.01
C ALA A 257 -50.44 -47.56 -17.65
N PRO A 258 -51.74 -47.65 -17.59
CA PRO A 258 -52.68 -46.72 -18.26
C PRO A 258 -52.73 -45.36 -17.54
N GLU A 259 -52.79 -44.32 -18.34
CA GLU A 259 -52.86 -42.90 -18.02
C GLU A 259 -54.19 -42.56 -17.30
N PRO A 260 -54.18 -41.77 -16.19
CA PRO A 260 -55.43 -41.33 -15.56
C PRO A 260 -56.04 -40.15 -16.35
N PRO A 261 -57.40 -40.05 -16.37
CA PRO A 261 -58.11 -39.05 -17.15
C PRO A 261 -57.92 -37.61 -16.59
N ALA A 262 -57.82 -36.63 -17.49
CA ALA A 262 -57.72 -35.23 -17.19
C ALA A 262 -58.98 -34.68 -16.48
N PRO A 263 -58.87 -33.81 -15.46
CA PRO A 263 -60.00 -33.11 -14.87
C PRO A 263 -60.46 -31.96 -15.77
N GLY A 264 -61.77 -31.98 -16.03
CA GLY A 264 -62.49 -31.11 -16.91
C GLY A 264 -62.50 -29.63 -16.51
N ALA A 265 -62.65 -28.85 -17.53
CA ALA A 265 -62.91 -27.43 -17.47
C ALA A 265 -64.31 -27.13 -16.88
N ALA A 266 -64.31 -26.24 -15.88
CA ALA A 266 -65.53 -25.56 -15.42
C ALA A 266 -65.24 -24.05 -15.39
N GLY A 267 -65.74 -23.28 -16.29
CA GLY A 267 -66.94 -22.50 -16.27
C GLY A 267 -66.72 -21.18 -15.47
N SER A 268 -66.44 -20.06 -16.15
CA SER A 268 -66.59 -18.69 -15.60
C SER A 268 -68.08 -18.36 -15.48
N PRO A 269 -68.51 -17.60 -14.48
CA PRO A 269 -69.58 -16.63 -14.66
C PRO A 269 -69.10 -15.17 -14.57
N ARG A 270 -69.73 -14.41 -15.43
CA ARG A 270 -69.66 -12.93 -15.45
C ARG A 270 -70.39 -12.36 -14.22
N GLY A 271 -69.88 -11.21 -13.79
CA GLY A 271 -70.38 -10.26 -12.86
C GLY A 271 -69.52 -9.05 -12.81
#